data_87e42e8bf85d75e2a37a8415064c267c
#
_entry.id   87e42e8bf85d75e2a37a8415064c267c
#
_cell.length_a   1.000
_cell.length_b   1.000
_cell.length_c   1.000
_cell.angle_alpha   90.00
_cell.angle_beta   90.00
_cell.angle_gamma   90.00
#
_symmetry.space_group_name_H-M   'P 1'
#
loop_
_entity.id
_entity.type
_entity.pdbx_description
1 polymer ?
#
loop_
_entity_poly.entity_id
_entity_poly.type
_entity_poly.pdbx_seq_one_letter_code
_entity_poly.pdbx_strand_id
1 'polypeptide(L)'
;MAKGKNNYQPRLLIKYNEVVQKYLADRLDIKNKMRIPKIEKIVLNMGIGDAKEHKKWLTSGVEELTTIAGQKAVVTNSKKAISNFKIREGDPVGIRVTLRSEKMYEFIDRFISVASPRIRDFRGLSAKGFDGRGNYNFGVTEQIIFP
;
A
#
# COMPACT_ATOMS: atom_id res chain seq x y z
N MET A 1 -28.36 -14.36 6.09
CA MET A 1 -28.04 -14.43 4.65
C MET A 1 -26.53 -14.64 4.51
N ALA A 2 -26.12 -15.82 4.09
CA ALA A 2 -24.72 -16.14 3.87
C ALA A 2 -24.23 -15.36 2.64
N LYS A 3 -23.27 -14.46 2.82
CA LYS A 3 -22.56 -13.83 1.69
C LYS A 3 -21.83 -14.94 0.94
N GLY A 4 -22.25 -15.20 -0.30
CA GLY A 4 -21.57 -16.13 -1.19
C GLY A 4 -20.10 -15.78 -1.21
N LYS A 5 -19.23 -16.72 -0.85
CA LYS A 5 -17.79 -16.56 -0.98
C LYS A 5 -17.51 -16.46 -2.48
N ASN A 6 -17.25 -15.24 -2.97
CA ASN A 6 -16.64 -15.09 -4.27
C ASN A 6 -15.32 -15.85 -4.23
N ASN A 7 -15.23 -16.92 -5.00
CA ASN A 7 -14.03 -17.76 -5.14
C ASN A 7 -12.91 -17.06 -5.94
N TYR A 8 -12.93 -15.72 -6.01
CA TYR A 8 -11.90 -14.95 -6.68
C TYR A 8 -10.62 -15.00 -5.86
N GLN A 9 -9.56 -15.54 -6.44
CA GLN A 9 -8.21 -15.49 -5.89
C GLN A 9 -7.34 -14.60 -6.77
N PRO A 10 -6.63 -13.62 -6.21
CA PRO A 10 -5.70 -12.79 -6.97
C PRO A 10 -4.64 -13.64 -7.67
N ARG A 11 -4.42 -13.38 -8.96
CA ARG A 11 -3.47 -14.17 -9.76
C ARG A 11 -2.04 -14.15 -9.21
N LEU A 12 -1.59 -13.04 -8.59
CA LEU A 12 -0.28 -12.98 -7.94
C LEU A 12 -0.19 -13.85 -6.68
N LEU A 13 -1.28 -14.05 -5.95
CA LEU A 13 -1.34 -14.97 -4.82
C LEU A 13 -1.18 -16.43 -5.30
N ILE A 14 -1.86 -16.78 -6.38
CA ILE A 14 -1.72 -18.11 -7.00
C ILE A 14 -0.27 -18.32 -7.45
N LYS A 15 0.28 -17.37 -8.22
CA LYS A 15 1.67 -17.41 -8.69
C LYS A 15 2.67 -17.53 -7.54
N TYR A 16 2.45 -16.80 -6.43
CA TYR A 16 3.29 -16.90 -5.25
C TYR A 16 3.28 -18.32 -4.68
N ASN A 17 2.11 -18.91 -4.51
CA ASN A 17 1.97 -20.23 -3.90
C ASN A 17 2.52 -21.36 -4.77
N GLU A 18 2.33 -21.31 -6.09
CA GLU A 18 2.68 -22.39 -7.01
C GLU A 18 4.14 -22.33 -7.48
N VAL A 19 4.64 -21.12 -7.75
CA VAL A 19 5.94 -20.91 -8.41
C VAL A 19 6.94 -20.26 -7.48
N VAL A 20 6.58 -19.08 -6.90
CA VAL A 20 7.55 -18.23 -6.22
C VAL A 20 8.07 -18.86 -4.92
N GLN A 21 7.21 -19.55 -4.17
CA GLN A 21 7.64 -20.21 -2.94
C GLN A 21 8.70 -21.28 -3.20
N LYS A 22 8.53 -22.10 -4.23
CA LYS A 22 9.49 -23.13 -4.60
C LYS A 22 10.82 -22.51 -5.03
N TYR A 23 10.75 -21.53 -5.93
CA TYR A 23 11.93 -20.81 -6.40
C TYR A 23 12.73 -20.16 -5.26
N LEU A 24 12.04 -19.52 -4.30
CA LEU A 24 12.71 -18.91 -3.15
C LEU A 24 13.30 -19.93 -2.18
N ALA A 25 12.62 -21.06 -1.97
CA ALA A 25 13.13 -22.17 -1.13
C ALA A 25 14.47 -22.69 -1.69
N ASP A 26 14.50 -22.95 -3.00
CA ASP A 26 15.69 -23.48 -3.68
C ASP A 26 16.83 -22.45 -3.71
N ARG A 27 16.51 -21.19 -4.05
CA ARG A 27 17.53 -20.13 -4.16
C ARG A 27 18.17 -19.73 -2.84
N LEU A 28 17.41 -19.78 -1.74
CA LEU A 28 17.82 -19.37 -0.41
C LEU A 28 18.21 -20.56 0.50
N ASP A 29 18.18 -21.80 -0.03
CA ASP A 29 18.42 -23.03 0.71
C ASP A 29 17.58 -23.12 2.01
N ILE A 30 16.29 -22.80 1.90
CA ILE A 30 15.38 -22.78 3.04
C ILE A 30 14.58 -24.08 3.08
N LYS A 31 14.90 -24.96 4.03
CA LYS A 31 14.17 -26.24 4.23
C LYS A 31 12.79 -26.03 4.87
N ASN A 32 12.65 -25.04 5.77
CA ASN A 32 11.40 -24.80 6.46
C ASN A 32 10.50 -23.84 5.65
N LYS A 33 9.36 -24.36 5.18
CA LYS A 33 8.35 -23.61 4.41
C LYS A 33 7.87 -22.32 5.11
N MET A 34 7.84 -22.30 6.44
CA MET A 34 7.41 -21.12 7.20
C MET A 34 8.43 -19.97 7.25
N ARG A 35 9.69 -20.23 6.85
CA ARG A 35 10.75 -19.21 6.76
C ARG A 35 10.85 -18.55 5.40
N ILE A 36 10.11 -19.05 4.42
CA ILE A 36 10.13 -18.47 3.07
C ILE A 36 9.62 -17.02 3.13
N PRO A 37 10.36 -16.06 2.55
CA PRO A 37 9.95 -14.66 2.53
C PRO A 37 8.58 -14.48 1.85
N LYS A 38 7.70 -13.72 2.49
CA LYS A 38 6.39 -13.35 1.94
C LYS A 38 6.10 -11.88 2.23
N ILE A 39 5.30 -11.26 1.38
CA ILE A 39 4.80 -9.91 1.65
C ILE A 39 3.80 -10.01 2.80
N GLU A 40 4.00 -9.23 3.84
CA GLU A 40 3.17 -9.24 5.04
C GLU A 40 2.01 -8.26 4.91
N LYS A 41 2.30 -7.04 4.48
CA LYS A 41 1.32 -5.95 4.35
C LYS A 41 1.80 -4.90 3.36
N ILE A 42 0.84 -4.15 2.83
CA ILE A 42 1.09 -2.90 2.11
C ILE A 42 0.40 -1.78 2.87
N VAL A 43 1.11 -0.69 3.05
CA VAL A 43 0.57 0.52 3.67
C VAL A 43 0.54 1.63 2.63
N LEU A 44 -0.65 2.12 2.33
CA LEU A 44 -0.85 3.32 1.54
C LEU A 44 -0.97 4.49 2.50
N ASN A 45 -0.24 5.55 2.24
CA ASN A 45 -0.28 6.76 3.03
C ASN A 45 -0.38 7.98 2.13
N MET A 46 -1.25 8.91 2.49
CA MET A 46 -1.39 10.21 1.84
C MET A 46 -1.27 11.28 2.92
N GLY A 47 -0.23 12.10 2.83
CA GLY A 47 -0.03 13.25 3.71
C GLY A 47 -0.84 14.44 3.21
N ILE A 48 -1.55 15.12 4.11
CA ILE A 48 -2.30 16.35 3.81
C ILE A 48 -1.85 17.39 4.81
N GLY A 49 -0.89 18.23 4.41
CA GLY A 49 -0.27 19.23 5.29
C GLY A 49 -1.27 20.24 5.86
N ASP A 50 -2.20 20.69 5.02
CA ASP A 50 -3.19 21.73 5.38
C ASP A 50 -4.57 21.14 5.73
N ALA A 51 -4.62 19.90 6.18
CA ALA A 51 -5.86 19.20 6.52
C ALA A 51 -6.70 19.91 7.59
N LYS A 52 -6.05 20.70 8.45
CA LYS A 52 -6.70 21.48 9.49
C LYS A 52 -7.51 22.65 8.93
N GLU A 53 -6.96 23.35 7.96
CA GLU A 53 -7.61 24.52 7.33
C GLU A 53 -8.63 24.07 6.28
N HIS A 54 -8.36 22.99 5.59
CA HIS A 54 -9.16 22.48 4.48
C HIS A 54 -9.73 21.08 4.74
N LYS A 55 -10.75 20.99 5.60
CA LYS A 55 -11.45 19.74 5.93
C LYS A 55 -11.99 19.00 4.69
N LYS A 56 -12.34 19.72 3.62
CA LYS A 56 -12.79 19.12 2.35
C LYS A 56 -11.71 18.25 1.73
N TRP A 57 -10.44 18.65 1.77
CA TRP A 57 -9.34 17.86 1.22
C TRP A 57 -9.17 16.53 1.96
N LEU A 58 -9.40 16.56 3.27
CA LEU A 58 -9.36 15.34 4.07
C LEU A 58 -10.48 14.36 3.67
N THR A 59 -11.70 14.88 3.47
CA THR A 59 -12.85 14.05 3.05
C THR A 59 -12.64 13.47 1.66
N SER A 60 -12.26 14.31 0.68
CA SER A 60 -11.96 13.85 -0.69
C SER A 60 -10.82 12.82 -0.70
N GLY A 61 -9.73 13.07 0.05
CA GLY A 61 -8.63 12.13 0.13
C GLY A 61 -9.01 10.78 0.76
N VAL A 62 -9.91 10.77 1.75
CA VAL A 62 -10.45 9.52 2.31
C VAL A 62 -11.24 8.75 1.26
N GLU A 63 -12.07 9.42 0.47
CA GLU A 63 -12.86 8.80 -0.60
C GLU A 63 -11.96 8.25 -1.70
N GLU A 64 -11.01 9.05 -2.19
CA GLU A 64 -10.04 8.67 -3.22
C GLU A 64 -9.21 7.45 -2.77
N LEU A 65 -8.59 7.53 -1.59
CA LEU A 65 -7.75 6.43 -1.10
C LEU A 65 -8.57 5.17 -0.80
N THR A 66 -9.83 5.32 -0.39
CA THR A 66 -10.77 4.19 -0.19
C THR A 66 -11.08 3.53 -1.52
N THR A 67 -11.31 4.29 -2.58
CA THR A 67 -11.57 3.79 -3.93
C THR A 67 -10.36 3.05 -4.48
N ILE A 68 -9.17 3.65 -4.41
CA ILE A 68 -7.90 3.05 -4.87
C ILE A 68 -7.60 1.75 -4.12
N ALA A 69 -7.76 1.75 -2.80
CA ALA A 69 -7.41 0.61 -1.96
C ALA A 69 -8.48 -0.51 -1.94
N GLY A 70 -9.73 -0.21 -2.30
CA GLY A 70 -10.86 -1.12 -2.10
C GLY A 70 -11.13 -1.43 -0.62
N GLN A 71 -10.67 -0.56 0.28
CA GLN A 71 -10.82 -0.68 1.73
C GLN A 71 -10.89 0.71 2.36
N LYS A 72 -11.80 0.91 3.31
CA LYS A 72 -12.00 2.19 3.98
C LYS A 72 -10.70 2.74 4.58
N ALA A 73 -10.36 3.96 4.20
CA ALA A 73 -9.21 4.68 4.70
C ALA A 73 -9.47 5.26 6.10
N VAL A 74 -8.39 5.41 6.87
CA VAL A 74 -8.41 5.95 8.23
C VAL A 74 -7.60 7.22 8.28
N VAL A 75 -8.16 8.27 8.86
CA VAL A 75 -7.46 9.54 9.13
C VAL A 75 -6.40 9.30 10.20
N THR A 76 -5.21 9.85 9.98
CA THR A 76 -4.11 9.81 10.94
C THR A 76 -3.91 11.16 11.57
N ASN A 77 -3.83 11.18 12.91
CA ASN A 77 -3.65 12.38 13.68
C ASN A 77 -2.21 12.52 14.19
N SER A 78 -1.79 13.74 14.37
CA SER A 78 -0.48 14.07 14.94
C SER A 78 -0.37 13.55 16.36
N LYS A 79 0.78 12.95 16.68
CA LYS A 79 1.09 12.45 18.03
C LYS A 79 1.78 13.50 18.90
N LYS A 80 2.36 14.53 18.29
CA LYS A 80 3.11 15.58 18.97
C LYS A 80 2.79 16.95 18.36
N ALA A 81 2.80 17.98 19.17
CA ALA A 81 2.72 19.35 18.70
C ALA A 81 4.08 19.79 18.13
N ILE A 82 4.08 20.37 16.92
CA ILE A 82 5.29 20.94 16.28
C ILE A 82 4.96 22.35 15.82
N SER A 83 5.54 23.36 16.51
CA SER A 83 5.24 24.77 16.26
C SER A 83 5.62 25.24 14.85
N ASN A 84 6.74 24.78 14.31
CA ASN A 84 7.21 25.13 12.96
C ASN A 84 6.20 24.77 11.86
N PHE A 85 5.44 23.71 12.05
CA PHE A 85 4.39 23.26 11.11
C PHE A 85 2.99 23.68 11.56
N LYS A 86 2.86 24.47 12.63
CA LYS A 86 1.57 24.91 13.20
C LYS A 86 0.63 23.74 13.56
N ILE A 87 1.19 22.57 13.84
CA ILE A 87 0.46 21.34 14.15
C ILE A 87 0.37 21.17 15.67
N ARG A 88 -0.83 20.89 16.17
CA ARG A 88 -1.10 20.51 17.56
C ARG A 88 -1.29 18.99 17.66
N GLU A 89 -1.12 18.46 18.86
CA GLU A 89 -1.46 17.07 19.15
C GLU A 89 -2.96 16.85 18.85
N GLY A 90 -3.26 15.74 18.15
CA GLY A 90 -4.62 15.41 17.72
C GLY A 90 -5.07 16.02 16.38
N ASP A 91 -4.32 16.97 15.81
CA ASP A 91 -4.66 17.52 14.49
C ASP A 91 -4.54 16.45 13.39
N PRO A 92 -5.49 16.39 12.43
CA PRO A 92 -5.40 15.46 11.30
C PRO A 92 -4.25 15.89 10.39
N VAL A 93 -3.39 14.94 10.00
CA VAL A 93 -2.20 15.21 9.19
C VAL A 93 -2.12 14.33 7.93
N GLY A 94 -2.99 13.36 7.81
CA GLY A 94 -2.99 12.48 6.64
C GLY A 94 -3.99 11.35 6.75
N ILE A 95 -3.88 10.43 5.81
CA ILE A 95 -4.79 9.31 5.63
C ILE A 95 -3.97 8.06 5.37
N ARG A 96 -4.41 6.92 5.91
CA ARG A 96 -3.70 5.65 5.76
C ARG A 96 -4.66 4.49 5.53
N VAL A 97 -4.22 3.53 4.73
CA VAL A 97 -4.84 2.21 4.57
C VAL A 97 -3.77 1.13 4.72
N THR A 98 -4.10 0.06 5.41
CA THR A 98 -3.23 -1.13 5.50
C THR A 98 -3.93 -2.30 4.84
N LEU A 99 -3.32 -2.81 3.78
CA LEU A 99 -3.80 -3.96 3.01
C LEU A 99 -3.04 -5.22 3.42
N ARG A 100 -3.77 -6.33 3.54
CA ARG A 100 -3.23 -7.64 3.88
C ARG A 100 -3.89 -8.73 3.03
N SER A 101 -3.27 -9.91 2.97
CA SER A 101 -3.82 -11.09 2.32
C SER A 101 -4.27 -10.84 0.87
N GLU A 102 -5.45 -11.24 0.46
CA GLU A 102 -5.97 -11.15 -0.90
C GLU A 102 -5.99 -9.73 -1.45
N LYS A 103 -6.46 -8.76 -0.66
CA LYS A 103 -6.51 -7.34 -1.06
C LYS A 103 -5.12 -6.75 -1.33
N MET A 104 -4.13 -7.21 -0.61
CA MET A 104 -2.74 -6.80 -0.81
C MET A 104 -2.20 -7.29 -2.15
N TYR A 105 -2.39 -8.57 -2.48
CA TYR A 105 -1.93 -9.13 -3.76
C TYR A 105 -2.69 -8.56 -4.96
N GLU A 106 -3.98 -8.30 -4.80
CA GLU A 106 -4.81 -7.64 -5.80
C GLU A 106 -4.32 -6.21 -6.08
N PHE A 107 -4.02 -5.45 -5.03
CA PHE A 107 -3.48 -4.09 -5.16
C PHE A 107 -2.12 -4.07 -5.86
N ILE A 108 -1.20 -4.98 -5.50
CA ILE A 108 0.10 -5.09 -6.18
C ILE A 108 -0.09 -5.41 -7.66
N ASP A 109 -0.99 -6.30 -7.99
CA ASP A 109 -1.25 -6.68 -9.37
C ASP A 109 -1.76 -5.49 -10.19
N ARG A 110 -2.71 -4.73 -9.68
CA ARG A 110 -3.19 -3.49 -10.31
C ARG A 110 -2.07 -2.44 -10.41
N PHE A 111 -1.27 -2.31 -9.37
CA PHE A 111 -0.16 -1.37 -9.40
C PHE A 111 0.84 -1.71 -10.51
N ILE A 112 1.28 -2.96 -10.59
CA ILE A 112 2.28 -3.39 -11.57
C ILE A 112 1.70 -3.37 -12.99
N SER A 113 0.48 -3.87 -13.18
CA SER A 113 -0.09 -4.10 -14.52
C SER A 113 -0.73 -2.85 -15.13
N VAL A 114 -1.29 -1.96 -14.30
CA VAL A 114 -2.11 -0.84 -14.77
C VAL A 114 -1.51 0.51 -14.38
N ALA A 115 -1.17 0.69 -13.10
CA ALA A 115 -0.73 1.99 -12.60
C ALA A 115 0.72 2.31 -13.02
N SER A 116 1.63 1.35 -12.90
CA SER A 116 3.05 1.56 -13.23
C SER A 116 3.29 2.03 -14.67
N PRO A 117 2.66 1.48 -15.72
CA PRO A 117 2.82 1.98 -17.09
C PRO A 117 2.24 3.39 -17.32
N ARG A 118 1.34 3.85 -16.46
CA ARG A 118 0.73 5.19 -16.55
C ARG A 118 1.54 6.28 -15.86
N ILE A 119 2.56 5.90 -15.07
CA ILE A 119 3.46 6.87 -14.45
C ILE A 119 4.28 7.55 -15.54
N ARG A 120 4.22 8.87 -15.60
CA ARG A 120 5.02 9.66 -16.54
C ARG A 120 6.51 9.42 -16.28
N ASP A 121 7.29 9.18 -17.34
CA ASP A 121 8.74 8.95 -17.28
C ASP A 121 9.18 7.81 -16.33
N PHE A 122 8.37 6.76 -16.22
CA PHE A 122 8.69 5.64 -15.37
C PHE A 122 9.95 4.89 -15.83
N ARG A 123 11.00 4.95 -15.03
CA ARG A 123 12.29 4.27 -15.27
C ARG A 123 12.51 3.07 -14.35
N GLY A 124 11.45 2.55 -13.75
CA GLY A 124 11.53 1.47 -12.77
C GLY A 124 11.56 1.97 -11.33
N LEU A 125 11.50 1.03 -10.41
CA LEU A 125 11.54 1.29 -8.97
C LEU A 125 13.00 1.29 -8.49
N SER A 126 13.39 2.27 -7.68
CA SER A 126 14.74 2.42 -7.17
C SER A 126 15.07 1.35 -6.12
N ALA A 127 16.21 0.69 -6.23
CA ALA A 127 16.71 -0.22 -5.21
C ALA A 127 17.00 0.46 -3.85
N LYS A 128 17.20 1.78 -3.85
CA LYS A 128 17.43 2.58 -2.63
C LYS A 128 16.21 2.67 -1.71
N GLY A 129 15.02 2.23 -2.18
CA GLY A 129 13.80 2.19 -1.37
C GLY A 129 13.80 1.14 -0.27
N PHE A 130 14.77 0.22 -0.24
CA PHE A 130 14.90 -0.79 0.82
C PHE A 130 15.57 -0.21 2.06
N ASP A 131 15.02 -0.49 3.23
CA ASP A 131 15.56 -0.07 4.54
C ASP A 131 16.56 -1.07 5.17
N GLY A 132 16.88 -2.17 4.48
CA GLY A 132 17.72 -3.24 5.00
C GLY A 132 17.04 -4.18 6.00
N ARG A 133 15.78 -3.94 6.36
CA ARG A 133 14.98 -4.75 7.28
C ARG A 133 13.80 -5.45 6.60
N GLY A 134 13.81 -5.51 5.27
CA GLY A 134 12.76 -6.14 4.48
C GLY A 134 11.57 -5.23 4.17
N ASN A 135 11.65 -3.92 4.44
CA ASN A 135 10.64 -2.96 3.99
C ASN A 135 11.13 -2.25 2.73
N TYR A 136 10.18 -1.97 1.84
CA TYR A 136 10.41 -1.20 0.63
C TYR A 136 9.46 -0.01 0.59
N ASN A 137 9.99 1.20 0.37
CA ASN A 137 9.22 2.43 0.31
C ASN A 137 9.43 3.11 -1.05
N PHE A 138 8.36 3.58 -1.63
CA PHE A 138 8.38 4.42 -2.82
C PHE A 138 7.24 5.43 -2.78
N GLY A 139 7.41 6.54 -3.48
CA GLY A 139 6.40 7.59 -3.61
C GLY A 139 5.79 7.61 -5.00
N VAL A 140 4.53 7.99 -5.06
CA VAL A 140 3.79 8.27 -6.28
C VAL A 140 3.31 9.71 -6.20
N THR A 141 3.54 10.50 -7.24
CA THR A 141 3.19 11.93 -7.26
C THR A 141 1.73 12.17 -7.64
N GLU A 142 1.18 11.34 -8.52
CA GLU A 142 -0.16 11.52 -9.07
C GLU A 142 -1.06 10.31 -8.78
N GLN A 143 -2.20 10.53 -8.14
CA GLN A 143 -3.17 9.47 -7.87
C GLN A 143 -3.96 9.02 -9.10
N ILE A 144 -4.00 9.83 -10.17
CA ILE A 144 -4.73 9.57 -11.42
C ILE A 144 -4.22 8.33 -12.19
N ILE A 145 -3.03 7.84 -11.85
CA ILE A 145 -2.48 6.61 -12.44
C ILE A 145 -3.33 5.36 -12.13
N PHE A 146 -4.08 5.41 -11.03
CA PHE A 146 -5.04 4.35 -10.71
C PHE A 146 -6.34 4.54 -11.50
N PRO A 147 -6.91 3.46 -12.06
CA PRO A 147 -8.17 3.51 -12.80
C PRO A 147 -9.37 3.78 -11.89
#